data_21d5002c241c71963451d341d5842e99
#
_entry.id   21d5002c241c71963451d341d5842e99
#
_cell.length_a   1.000
_cell.length_b   1.000
_cell.length_c   1.000
_cell.angle_alpha   90.00
_cell.angle_beta   90.00
_cell.angle_gamma   90.00
#
_symmetry.space_group_name_H-M   'P 1'
#
loop_
_entity.id
_entity.type
_entity.pdbx_description
1 polymer ?
#
loop_
_entity_poly.entity_id
_entity_poly.type
_entity_poly.pdbx_seq_one_letter_code
_entity_poly.pdbx_strand_id
1 'polypeptide(L)'
;SLIWSYIGYPWETVIKAAMRKYPNPMNPNVVGVDVLDRNLDTDGRLHSHRLLSTEWGLPGIVRAILGTGHTRTYVKEHSIVDPEEKKMELYSTNITLTNLVSVDERLVYRPHPDNPEVTVLTQEAIITVKGVSLSSYLEGMMAHRMSANARKVLL
;
A
#
# COMPACT_ATOMS: atom_id res chain seq x y z
N SER A 1 -4.24 -9.97 7.83
CA SER A 1 -2.92 -10.45 8.28
C SER A 1 -2.05 -9.28 8.75
N LEU A 2 -1.22 -9.52 9.73
CA LEU A 2 -0.30 -8.53 10.29
C LEU A 2 1.14 -9.01 10.03
N ILE A 3 1.95 -8.14 9.42
CA ILE A 3 3.35 -8.42 9.11
C ILE A 3 4.22 -7.37 9.76
N TRP A 4 5.31 -7.81 10.39
CA TRP A 4 6.34 -6.96 10.97
C TRP A 4 7.60 -7.06 10.13
N SER A 5 8.21 -5.93 9.82
CA SER A 5 9.46 -5.85 9.07
C SER A 5 10.41 -4.87 9.74
N TYR A 6 11.69 -5.23 9.75
CA TYR A 6 12.75 -4.37 10.29
C TYR A 6 13.61 -3.88 9.12
N ILE A 7 13.80 -2.57 9.04
CA ILE A 7 14.48 -1.91 7.94
C ILE A 7 15.74 -1.26 8.49
N GLY A 8 16.90 -1.63 7.98
CA GLY A 8 18.20 -1.18 8.47
C GLY A 8 18.57 0.24 8.06
N TYR A 9 17.62 1.16 8.11
CA TYR A 9 17.81 2.59 7.83
C TYR A 9 17.04 3.43 8.83
N PRO A 10 17.49 4.66 9.13
CA PRO A 10 16.77 5.58 10.00
C PRO A 10 15.38 5.93 9.46
N TRP A 11 14.47 6.28 10.36
CA TRP A 11 13.09 6.60 10.02
C TRP A 11 12.99 7.69 8.93
N GLU A 12 13.79 8.75 9.01
CA GLU A 12 13.78 9.85 8.05
C GLU A 12 14.12 9.37 6.63
N THR A 13 15.08 8.47 6.52
CA THR A 13 15.48 7.87 5.23
C THR A 13 14.38 7.02 4.65
N VAL A 14 13.75 6.20 5.48
CA VAL A 14 12.65 5.30 5.08
C VAL A 14 11.43 6.11 4.63
N ILE A 15 11.10 7.18 5.36
CA ILE A 15 9.95 8.02 5.01
C ILE A 15 10.15 8.72 3.67
N LYS A 16 11.34 9.21 3.37
CA LYS A 16 11.65 9.78 2.05
C LYS A 16 11.43 8.75 0.93
N ALA A 17 11.88 7.52 1.14
CA ALA A 17 11.68 6.44 0.18
C ALA A 17 10.19 6.11 0.01
N ALA A 18 9.45 6.03 1.09
CA ALA A 18 8.01 5.74 1.06
C ALA A 18 7.22 6.84 0.35
N MET A 19 7.57 8.11 0.53
CA MET A 19 6.92 9.23 -0.14
C MET A 19 7.19 9.24 -1.64
N ARG A 20 8.29 8.63 -2.10
CA ARG A 20 8.67 8.51 -3.51
C ARG A 20 8.37 7.13 -4.08
N LYS A 21 7.55 6.36 -3.39
CA LYS A 21 7.27 4.97 -3.73
C LYS A 21 6.75 4.79 -5.16
N TYR A 22 5.92 5.70 -5.63
CA TYR A 22 5.26 5.58 -6.93
C TYR A 22 5.40 6.87 -7.76
N PRO A 23 5.54 6.78 -9.08
CA PRO A 23 5.82 5.57 -9.84
C PRO A 23 7.26 5.09 -9.57
N ASN A 24 7.45 3.79 -9.54
CA ASN A 24 8.72 3.18 -9.24
C ASN A 24 8.95 1.99 -10.18
N PRO A 25 10.10 1.86 -10.85
CA PRO A 25 10.39 0.71 -11.71
C PRO A 25 10.29 -0.63 -10.99
N MET A 26 10.50 -0.66 -9.68
CA MET A 26 10.35 -1.87 -8.87
C MET A 26 8.88 -2.24 -8.60
N ASN A 27 7.95 -1.36 -8.88
CA ASN A 27 6.51 -1.59 -8.77
C ASN A 27 5.82 -1.26 -10.09
N PRO A 28 6.06 -2.07 -11.14
CA PRO A 28 5.55 -1.78 -12.48
C PRO A 28 4.03 -1.86 -12.61
N ASN A 29 3.35 -2.43 -11.61
CA ASN A 29 1.89 -2.50 -11.58
C ASN A 29 1.24 -1.13 -11.32
N VAL A 30 1.98 -0.20 -10.71
CA VAL A 30 1.49 1.16 -10.49
C VAL A 30 1.85 2.00 -11.69
N VAL A 31 0.85 2.37 -12.48
CA VAL A 31 1.02 3.09 -13.76
C VAL A 31 0.76 4.59 -13.65
N GLY A 32 0.19 5.04 -12.54
CA GLY A 32 -0.07 6.46 -12.32
C GLY A 32 -0.28 6.81 -10.87
N VAL A 33 0.06 8.03 -10.51
CA VAL A 33 -0.14 8.60 -9.17
C VAL A 33 -0.62 10.03 -9.33
N ASP A 34 -1.78 10.35 -8.74
CA ASP A 34 -2.30 11.69 -8.66
C ASP A 34 -2.37 12.12 -7.20
N VAL A 35 -1.72 13.22 -6.86
CA VAL A 35 -1.83 13.82 -5.54
C VAL A 35 -3.08 14.70 -5.54
N LEU A 36 -4.08 14.31 -4.75
CA LEU A 36 -5.34 15.02 -4.66
C LEU A 36 -5.25 16.25 -3.77
N ASP A 37 -4.64 16.10 -2.61
CA ASP A 37 -4.38 17.22 -1.70
C ASP A 37 -3.24 16.91 -0.73
N ARG A 38 -2.69 17.96 -0.12
CA ARG A 38 -1.72 17.89 0.98
C ARG A 38 -2.00 19.02 1.93
N ASN A 39 -2.16 18.70 3.21
CA ASN A 39 -2.49 19.67 4.24
C ASN A 39 -1.70 19.40 5.50
N LEU A 40 -1.24 20.50 6.16
CA LEU A 40 -0.72 20.44 7.52
C LEU A 40 -1.90 20.66 8.48
N ASP A 41 -2.01 19.81 9.49
CA ASP A 41 -2.97 20.04 10.55
C ASP A 41 -2.42 20.95 11.65
N THR A 42 -3.24 21.23 12.68
CA THR A 42 -2.85 22.10 13.78
C THR A 42 -1.74 21.53 14.66
N ASP A 43 -1.53 20.22 14.60
CA ASP A 43 -0.48 19.52 15.35
C ASP A 43 0.83 19.35 14.56
N GLY A 44 0.89 19.90 13.34
CA GLY A 44 2.08 19.82 12.49
C GLY A 44 2.22 18.51 11.73
N ARG A 45 1.17 17.73 11.64
CA ARG A 45 1.15 16.48 10.86
C ARG A 45 0.82 16.77 9.41
N LEU A 46 1.54 16.14 8.49
CA LEU A 46 1.27 16.24 7.07
C LEU A 46 0.30 15.15 6.62
N HIS A 47 -0.86 15.58 6.15
CA HIS A 47 -1.86 14.70 5.54
C HIS A 47 -1.76 14.78 4.03
N SER A 48 -1.68 13.64 3.37
CA SER A 48 -1.66 13.55 1.90
C SER A 48 -2.70 12.55 1.45
N HIS A 49 -3.46 12.93 0.42
CA HIS A 49 -4.39 12.03 -0.25
C HIS A 49 -3.91 11.83 -1.68
N ARG A 50 -3.75 10.58 -2.10
CA ARG A 50 -3.32 10.23 -3.43
C ARG A 50 -4.26 9.21 -4.06
N LEU A 51 -4.34 9.27 -5.38
CA LEU A 51 -5.04 8.27 -6.19
C LEU A 51 -3.99 7.51 -6.98
N LEU A 52 -3.94 6.20 -6.79
CA LEU A 52 -3.02 5.32 -7.50
C LEU A 52 -3.78 4.56 -8.57
N SER A 53 -3.23 4.54 -9.78
CA SER A 53 -3.73 3.68 -10.86
C SER A 53 -2.82 2.47 -10.93
N THR A 54 -3.41 1.28 -10.81
CA THR A 54 -2.67 0.03 -10.88
C THR A 54 -3.22 -0.83 -12.01
N GLU A 55 -2.34 -1.56 -12.67
CA GLU A 55 -2.69 -2.49 -13.72
C GLU A 55 -2.20 -3.88 -13.33
N TRP A 56 -3.15 -4.80 -13.12
CA TRP A 56 -2.84 -6.15 -12.68
C TRP A 56 -2.99 -7.13 -13.83
N GLY A 57 -1.97 -7.99 -14.02
CA GLY A 57 -2.11 -9.17 -14.85
C GLY A 57 -2.91 -10.22 -14.08
N LEU A 58 -4.17 -10.40 -14.44
CA LEU A 58 -5.04 -11.40 -13.81
C LEU A 58 -4.92 -12.75 -14.53
N PRO A 59 -5.02 -13.88 -13.79
CA PRO A 59 -5.09 -15.20 -14.41
C PRO A 59 -6.28 -15.32 -15.39
N GLY A 60 -6.14 -16.16 -16.41
CA GLY A 60 -7.12 -16.29 -17.49
C GLY A 60 -8.54 -16.56 -17.01
N ILE A 61 -8.70 -17.38 -15.98
CA ILE A 61 -10.03 -17.68 -15.42
C ILE A 61 -10.69 -16.45 -14.80
N VAL A 62 -9.91 -15.63 -14.10
CA VAL A 62 -10.41 -14.40 -13.49
C VAL A 62 -10.74 -13.38 -14.58
N ARG A 63 -9.91 -13.27 -15.62
CA ARG A 63 -10.16 -12.40 -16.77
C ARG A 63 -11.43 -12.76 -17.49
N ALA A 64 -11.69 -14.05 -17.67
CA ALA A 64 -12.91 -14.54 -18.31
C ALA A 64 -14.16 -14.16 -17.52
N ILE A 65 -14.10 -14.23 -16.19
CA ILE A 65 -15.22 -13.85 -15.32
C ILE A 65 -15.44 -12.35 -15.32
N LEU A 66 -14.37 -11.55 -15.26
CA LEU A 66 -14.45 -10.10 -15.23
C LEU A 66 -14.64 -9.48 -16.61
N GLY A 67 -14.44 -10.26 -17.68
CA GLY A 67 -14.64 -9.80 -19.06
C GLY A 67 -13.55 -8.87 -19.59
N THR A 68 -12.40 -8.76 -18.92
CA THR A 68 -11.31 -7.90 -19.34
C THR A 68 -9.98 -8.65 -19.39
N GLY A 69 -9.09 -8.29 -20.34
CA GLY A 69 -7.74 -8.84 -20.43
C GLY A 69 -6.79 -8.24 -19.41
N HIS A 70 -6.96 -6.96 -19.11
CA HIS A 70 -6.26 -6.22 -18.06
C HIS A 70 -7.28 -5.45 -17.26
N THR A 71 -7.15 -5.49 -15.95
CA THR A 71 -8.00 -4.69 -15.07
C THR A 71 -7.19 -3.55 -14.51
N ARG A 72 -7.54 -2.33 -14.91
CA ARG A 72 -7.00 -1.14 -14.29
C ARG A 72 -7.83 -0.89 -13.04
N THR A 73 -7.16 -0.86 -11.89
CA THR A 73 -7.79 -0.58 -10.62
C THR A 73 -7.27 0.74 -10.06
N TYR A 74 -8.11 1.40 -9.28
CA TYR A 74 -7.74 2.62 -8.60
C TYR A 74 -7.75 2.39 -7.10
N VAL A 75 -6.73 2.90 -6.45
CA VAL A 75 -6.55 2.80 -5.01
C VAL A 75 -6.45 4.21 -4.45
N LYS A 76 -7.23 4.48 -3.43
CA LYS A 76 -7.14 5.72 -2.66
C LYS A 76 -6.19 5.51 -1.50
N GLU A 77 -5.25 6.43 -1.35
CA GLU A 77 -4.24 6.37 -0.30
C GLU A 77 -4.31 7.64 0.54
N HIS A 78 -4.30 7.47 1.85
CA HIS A 78 -4.18 8.57 2.82
C HIS A 78 -2.96 8.31 3.67
N SER A 79 -2.00 9.24 3.66
CA SER A 79 -0.82 9.18 4.50
C SER A 79 -0.81 10.31 5.52
N ILE A 80 -0.30 9.99 6.71
CA ILE A 80 -0.15 10.95 7.81
C ILE A 80 1.29 10.84 8.30
N VAL A 81 2.05 11.93 8.17
CA VAL A 81 3.43 12.00 8.65
C VAL A 81 3.48 12.92 9.86
N ASP A 82 3.90 12.37 10.99
CA ASP A 82 4.14 13.12 12.22
C ASP A 82 5.65 13.18 12.48
N PRO A 83 6.31 14.30 12.16
CA PRO A 83 7.76 14.41 12.34
C PRO A 83 8.18 14.56 13.79
N GLU A 84 7.30 15.01 14.67
CA GLU A 84 7.60 15.16 16.10
C GLU A 84 7.64 13.79 16.80
N GLU A 85 6.61 12.96 16.58
CA GLU A 85 6.57 11.60 17.12
C GLU A 85 7.37 10.60 16.29
N LYS A 86 7.83 10.98 15.11
CA LYS A 86 8.49 10.11 14.13
C LYS A 86 7.62 8.90 13.81
N LYS A 87 6.46 9.18 13.26
CA LYS A 87 5.48 8.16 12.88
C LYS A 87 4.90 8.51 11.53
N MET A 88 4.85 7.53 10.64
CA MET A 88 4.10 7.65 9.39
C MET A 88 3.06 6.54 9.33
N GLU A 89 1.83 6.90 9.06
CA GLU A 89 0.74 5.97 8.80
C GLU A 89 0.30 6.10 7.35
N LEU A 90 0.05 4.97 6.73
CA LEU A 90 -0.42 4.90 5.36
C LEU A 90 -1.65 4.01 5.32
N TYR A 91 -2.77 4.56 4.86
CA TYR A 91 -4.03 3.84 4.69
C TYR A 91 -4.34 3.77 3.21
N SER A 92 -4.62 2.59 2.70
CA SER A 92 -5.04 2.43 1.32
C SER A 92 -6.27 1.55 1.21
N THR A 93 -7.14 1.87 0.25
CA THR A 93 -8.33 1.10 -0.04
C THR A 93 -8.62 1.18 -1.53
N ASN A 94 -9.09 0.07 -2.11
CA ASN A 94 -9.50 0.09 -3.50
C ASN A 94 -10.85 0.83 -3.64
N ILE A 95 -10.97 1.60 -4.72
CA ILE A 95 -12.21 2.30 -5.06
C ILE A 95 -12.90 1.72 -6.29
N THR A 96 -12.23 0.80 -6.97
CA THR A 96 -12.79 0.02 -8.08
C THR A 96 -12.94 -1.44 -7.67
N LEU A 97 -13.82 -2.17 -8.33
CA LEU A 97 -14.12 -3.59 -8.05
C LEU A 97 -14.63 -3.83 -6.63
N THR A 98 -15.21 -2.83 -6.00
CA THR A 98 -15.67 -2.89 -4.61
C THR A 98 -16.83 -3.88 -4.40
N ASN A 99 -17.56 -4.21 -5.46
CA ASN A 99 -18.59 -5.23 -5.45
C ASN A 99 -18.05 -6.66 -5.49
N LEU A 100 -16.76 -6.83 -5.85
CA LEU A 100 -16.10 -8.14 -5.95
C LEU A 100 -15.07 -8.34 -4.86
N VAL A 101 -14.30 -7.29 -4.55
CA VAL A 101 -13.19 -7.37 -3.61
C VAL A 101 -13.03 -6.05 -2.86
N SER A 102 -12.73 -6.16 -1.57
CA SER A 102 -12.35 -5.03 -0.73
C SER A 102 -10.96 -5.30 -0.18
N VAL A 103 -10.04 -4.37 -0.43
CA VAL A 103 -8.65 -4.44 0.05
C VAL A 103 -8.40 -3.20 0.89
N ASP A 104 -8.23 -3.39 2.19
CA ASP A 104 -7.88 -2.32 3.12
C ASP A 104 -6.52 -2.63 3.71
N GLU A 105 -5.58 -1.69 3.55
CA GLU A 105 -4.21 -1.85 4.02
C GLU A 105 -3.83 -0.69 4.92
N ARG A 106 -3.11 -1.01 5.98
CA ARG A 106 -2.52 -0.02 6.88
C ARG A 106 -1.06 -0.32 7.06
N LEU A 107 -0.22 0.66 6.81
CA LEU A 107 1.22 0.62 7.06
C LEU A 107 1.56 1.63 8.15
N VAL A 108 2.42 1.24 9.08
CA VAL A 108 2.94 2.15 10.10
C VAL A 108 4.45 2.02 10.15
N TYR A 109 5.13 3.15 10.01
CA TYR A 109 6.59 3.25 10.06
C TYR A 109 6.98 4.01 11.33
N ARG A 110 7.78 3.38 12.18
CA ARG A 110 8.30 3.99 13.43
C ARG A 110 9.77 3.64 13.62
N PRO A 111 10.55 4.49 14.31
CA PRO A 111 11.89 4.09 14.72
C PRO A 111 11.83 2.88 15.66
N HIS A 112 12.84 2.01 15.55
CA HIS A 112 12.98 0.92 16.51
C HIS A 112 13.23 1.51 17.90
N PRO A 113 12.58 1.02 18.96
CA PRO A 113 12.71 1.59 20.31
C PRO A 113 14.12 1.53 20.88
N ASP A 114 14.91 0.53 20.47
CA ASP A 114 16.27 0.32 21.00
C ASP A 114 17.38 0.74 20.02
N ASN A 115 17.05 1.05 18.77
CA ASN A 115 18.04 1.41 17.76
C ASN A 115 17.48 2.40 16.74
N PRO A 116 17.83 3.70 16.81
CA PRO A 116 17.31 4.71 15.89
C PRO A 116 17.77 4.57 14.44
N GLU A 117 18.78 3.72 14.18
CA GLU A 117 19.24 3.41 12.82
C GLU A 117 18.35 2.36 12.12
N VAL A 118 17.37 1.82 12.84
CA VAL A 118 16.43 0.83 12.34
C VAL A 118 15.02 1.36 12.41
N THR A 119 14.25 1.12 11.36
CA THR A 119 12.82 1.45 11.29
C THR A 119 11.99 0.19 11.37
N VAL A 120 10.93 0.22 12.17
CA VAL A 120 9.96 -0.86 12.25
C VAL A 120 8.77 -0.52 11.37
N LEU A 121 8.48 -1.40 10.42
CA LEU A 121 7.30 -1.34 9.57
C LEU A 121 6.31 -2.39 10.05
N THR A 122 5.09 -1.96 10.37
CA THR A 122 3.96 -2.88 10.54
C THR A 122 3.03 -2.73 9.37
N GLN A 123 2.61 -3.86 8.81
CA GLN A 123 1.70 -3.92 7.68
C GLN A 123 0.52 -4.79 8.05
N GLU A 124 -0.67 -4.24 7.93
CA GLU A 124 -1.91 -4.91 8.19
C GLU A 124 -2.79 -4.81 6.95
N ALA A 125 -3.27 -5.95 6.47
CA ALA A 125 -4.12 -5.99 5.29
C ALA A 125 -5.34 -6.85 5.56
N ILE A 126 -6.52 -6.33 5.19
CA ILE A 126 -7.77 -7.05 5.24
C ILE A 126 -8.30 -7.14 3.82
N ILE A 127 -8.40 -8.36 3.30
CA ILE A 127 -8.88 -8.62 1.96
C ILE A 127 -10.15 -9.44 2.06
N THR A 128 -11.25 -8.89 1.55
CA THR A 128 -12.55 -9.54 1.55
C THR A 128 -13.01 -9.74 0.12
N VAL A 129 -13.35 -10.96 -0.23
CA VAL A 129 -13.81 -11.32 -1.58
C VAL A 129 -15.23 -11.86 -1.49
N LYS A 130 -16.10 -11.32 -2.33
CA LYS A 130 -17.49 -11.77 -2.43
C LYS A 130 -17.57 -12.88 -3.46
N GLY A 131 -17.77 -14.12 -3.02
CA GLY A 131 -17.85 -15.28 -3.90
C GLY A 131 -16.94 -16.39 -3.41
N VAL A 132 -17.48 -17.58 -3.32
CA VAL A 132 -16.88 -18.68 -2.55
C VAL A 132 -15.73 -19.35 -3.29
N SER A 133 -15.79 -19.52 -4.60
CA SER A 133 -14.81 -20.31 -5.34
C SER A 133 -13.54 -19.56 -5.74
N LEU A 134 -13.59 -18.24 -5.79
CA LEU A 134 -12.44 -17.39 -6.15
C LEU A 134 -11.81 -16.70 -4.96
N SER A 135 -12.48 -16.68 -3.80
CA SER A 135 -12.07 -15.87 -2.67
C SER A 135 -10.66 -16.19 -2.17
N SER A 136 -10.38 -17.44 -1.88
CA SER A 136 -9.07 -17.84 -1.36
C SER A 136 -7.94 -17.58 -2.35
N TYR A 137 -8.20 -17.78 -3.62
CA TYR A 137 -7.21 -17.56 -4.68
C TYR A 137 -6.88 -16.08 -4.84
N LEU A 138 -7.91 -15.23 -4.93
CA LEU A 138 -7.72 -13.78 -5.08
C LEU A 138 -7.10 -13.15 -3.83
N GLU A 139 -7.54 -13.54 -2.65
CA GLU A 139 -6.97 -13.06 -1.40
C GLU A 139 -5.49 -13.41 -1.28
N GLY A 140 -5.13 -14.66 -1.56
CA GLY A 140 -3.74 -15.11 -1.53
C GLY A 140 -2.85 -14.36 -2.53
N MET A 141 -3.34 -14.17 -3.75
CA MET A 141 -2.60 -13.46 -4.80
C MET A 141 -2.40 -11.98 -4.45
N MET A 142 -3.42 -11.29 -3.96
CA MET A 142 -3.34 -9.89 -3.58
C MET A 142 -2.42 -9.68 -2.38
N ALA A 143 -2.53 -10.49 -1.35
CA ALA A 143 -1.65 -10.42 -0.19
C ALA A 143 -0.19 -10.64 -0.58
N HIS A 144 0.10 -11.59 -1.47
CA HIS A 144 1.45 -11.83 -1.96
C HIS A 144 2.02 -10.61 -2.70
N ARG A 145 1.24 -10.00 -3.59
CA ARG A 145 1.67 -8.80 -4.33
C ARG A 145 1.94 -7.62 -3.41
N MET A 146 1.10 -7.39 -2.43
CA MET A 146 1.28 -6.30 -1.47
C MET A 146 2.58 -6.46 -0.68
N SER A 147 2.85 -7.66 -0.17
CA SER A 147 4.08 -7.96 0.54
C SER A 147 5.32 -7.82 -0.33
N ALA A 148 5.28 -8.33 -1.56
CA ALA A 148 6.39 -8.23 -2.51
C ALA A 148 6.69 -6.77 -2.87
N ASN A 149 5.66 -5.96 -3.11
CA ASN A 149 5.82 -4.55 -3.44
C ASN A 149 6.40 -3.75 -2.27
N ALA A 150 5.97 -4.01 -1.05
CA ALA A 150 6.53 -3.38 0.13
C ALA A 150 8.02 -3.68 0.28
N ARG A 151 8.42 -4.94 0.10
CA ARG A 151 9.83 -5.36 0.16
C ARG A 151 10.69 -4.67 -0.91
N LYS A 152 10.20 -4.58 -2.14
CA LYS A 152 10.93 -3.96 -3.25
C LYS A 152 11.25 -2.50 -3.02
N VAL A 153 10.37 -1.76 -2.38
CA VAL A 153 10.59 -0.33 -2.10
C VAL A 153 11.62 -0.12 -1.00
N LEU A 154 11.71 -1.06 -0.06
CA LEU A 154 12.52 -0.91 1.15
C LEU A 154 13.92 -1.53 1.02
N LEU A 155 14.17 -2.27 -0.03
CA LEU A 155 15.48 -2.80 -0.37
C LEU A 155 16.23 -1.87 -1.31
#